data_980318ebc6daf9a084dc0dd5ec037524
#
_entry.id   980318ebc6daf9a084dc0dd5ec037524
#
_cell.length_a   1.000
_cell.length_b   1.000
_cell.length_c   1.000
_cell.angle_alpha   90.00
_cell.angle_beta   90.00
_cell.angle_gamma   90.00
#
_symmetry.space_group_name_H-M   'P 1'
#
loop_
_entity.id
_entity.type
_entity.pdbx_description
1 polymer ?
#
loop_
_entity_poly.entity_id
_entity_poly.type
_entity_poly.pdbx_seq_one_letter_code
_entity_poly.pdbx_strand_id
1 'polypeptide(L)'
;MKKNLFLCLFAALCTMGTFTACSSDDEPGVTTPAAADVTGNYKGNLDVKITQGEMEIPGGKVENQLVSVTKAGESTVSLSISDFSFMGIQIGDINLNECQLSGSGDKYTFTGTTKVNAAILTADVDAEGTFEGDKLTINMDIAASLGSVKQTVKVVYTGTKLTGSESSEAKILSFVFDQEVSAANAVVLEQPVVDETAKTIKFAVRADATSDDLSKLMPTIEVSEKATVTPASGAVQDFSNGKTVTYTVTAENGTKVTYTASVYGNVTPYDFENWSYVSSPSSEDDRLYTAEGWASCNDAVGLIKQMGSWFGITYTGEYPVRPSDDAFAGEKAALLESVDTKGGNILGQTVPKVTSASIFLGSFNAMAAVTSPMATTNFGIMYDKQPLKVTGYYKYTPGTEFYNANGELQEGVTDKCAMSAVLYEVSSEDETLNGSNIYTSDKIVAKAVFTSDKSVDTYTPFELNLEYAKAYDSSKKYKFAIIFSASADGASYNAAVGSKLLIDNVSVVNQN
;
A
#
# COMPACT_ATOMS: atom_id res chain seq x y z
N MET A 1 -3.07 -45.41 -0.39
CA MET A 1 -3.83 -46.51 -1.05
C MET A 1 -4.68 -45.91 -2.18
N LYS A 2 -4.46 -46.45 -3.41
CA LYS A 2 -5.28 -46.35 -4.67
C LYS A 2 -5.46 -44.95 -5.24
N LYS A 3 -4.69 -44.47 -6.26
CA LYS A 3 -4.64 -44.81 -7.70
C LYS A 3 -6.02 -44.91 -8.33
N ASN A 4 -6.34 -43.99 -9.25
CA ASN A 4 -6.88 -44.39 -10.54
C ASN A 4 -6.61 -43.31 -11.61
N LEU A 5 -5.84 -43.74 -12.56
CA LEU A 5 -5.48 -43.32 -13.89
C LEU A 5 -6.68 -43.53 -14.84
N PHE A 6 -7.05 -42.56 -15.68
CA PHE A 6 -7.89 -42.83 -16.84
C PHE A 6 -7.23 -42.28 -18.08
N LEU A 7 -6.68 -43.22 -18.84
CA LEU A 7 -6.13 -43.10 -20.19
C LEU A 7 -7.29 -43.42 -21.17
N CYS A 8 -7.60 -42.54 -22.09
CA CYS A 8 -8.41 -42.88 -23.25
C CYS A 8 -7.68 -42.59 -24.55
N LEU A 9 -7.25 -43.67 -25.13
CA LEU A 9 -6.74 -43.86 -26.47
C LEU A 9 -7.88 -43.72 -27.50
N PHE A 10 -7.70 -42.93 -28.56
CA PHE A 10 -8.51 -43.13 -29.79
C PHE A 10 -7.61 -43.35 -30.99
N ALA A 11 -7.78 -44.53 -31.51
CA ALA A 11 -7.03 -45.06 -32.63
C ALA A 11 -7.59 -44.53 -33.96
N ALA A 12 -6.65 -44.39 -34.89
CA ALA A 12 -6.87 -44.07 -36.30
C ALA A 12 -7.70 -45.12 -37.03
N LEU A 13 -8.53 -44.67 -37.97
CA LEU A 13 -8.97 -45.50 -39.08
C LEU A 13 -8.68 -44.77 -40.40
N CYS A 14 -7.64 -45.25 -41.08
CA CYS A 14 -7.40 -44.94 -42.46
C CYS A 14 -8.41 -45.71 -43.32
N THR A 15 -9.09 -45.02 -44.24
CA THR A 15 -9.63 -45.67 -45.47
C THR A 15 -9.14 -44.90 -46.68
N MET A 16 -8.28 -45.59 -47.45
CA MET A 16 -7.89 -45.20 -48.79
C MET A 16 -9.08 -45.33 -49.71
N GLY A 17 -9.39 -44.24 -50.39
CA GLY A 17 -10.25 -44.26 -51.58
C GLY A 17 -9.52 -43.61 -52.75
N THR A 18 -9.02 -44.40 -53.64
CA THR A 18 -8.46 -44.00 -54.94
C THR A 18 -9.56 -43.55 -55.88
N PHE A 19 -9.48 -42.33 -56.37
CA PHE A 19 -10.19 -41.98 -57.61
C PHE A 19 -9.24 -41.32 -58.58
N THR A 20 -9.33 -41.85 -59.78
CA THR A 20 -8.59 -41.60 -61.02
C THR A 20 -8.80 -40.18 -61.54
N ALA A 21 -7.73 -39.68 -62.16
CA ALA A 21 -7.69 -38.43 -62.87
C ALA A 21 -8.64 -38.43 -64.09
N CYS A 22 -9.28 -37.28 -64.33
CA CYS A 22 -9.66 -36.81 -65.64
C CYS A 22 -9.28 -35.34 -65.78
N SER A 23 -8.62 -35.08 -66.89
CA SER A 23 -8.01 -33.83 -67.29
C SER A 23 -9.01 -32.79 -67.81
N SER A 24 -8.51 -31.57 -67.84
CA SER A 24 -8.84 -30.39 -68.66
C SER A 24 -10.08 -29.59 -68.29
N ASP A 25 -9.85 -28.37 -67.83
CA ASP A 25 -9.79 -27.13 -68.62
C ASP A 25 -9.33 -25.97 -67.73
N ASP A 26 -8.36 -25.21 -68.18
CA ASP A 26 -7.88 -23.99 -67.60
C ASP A 26 -8.96 -22.89 -67.73
N GLU A 27 -9.80 -22.73 -66.68
CA GLU A 27 -10.37 -21.43 -66.36
C GLU A 27 -9.54 -20.82 -65.22
N PRO A 28 -9.25 -19.48 -65.24
CA PRO A 28 -8.55 -18.84 -64.11
C PRO A 28 -9.44 -18.99 -62.91
N GLY A 29 -9.06 -19.90 -62.01
CA GLY A 29 -9.81 -20.17 -60.79
C GLY A 29 -10.02 -18.89 -60.00
N VAL A 30 -11.29 -18.52 -59.85
CA VAL A 30 -11.69 -17.53 -58.85
C VAL A 30 -11.32 -18.13 -57.52
N THR A 31 -10.18 -17.73 -56.98
CA THR A 31 -9.77 -18.11 -55.62
C THR A 31 -10.76 -17.51 -54.65
N THR A 32 -11.65 -18.36 -54.09
CA THR A 32 -12.60 -17.94 -53.08
C THR A 32 -11.82 -17.42 -51.86
N PRO A 33 -12.12 -16.23 -51.33
CA PRO A 33 -11.42 -15.71 -50.15
C PRO A 33 -11.48 -16.71 -49.00
N ALA A 34 -10.32 -17.08 -48.45
CA ALA A 34 -10.26 -18.01 -47.33
C ALA A 34 -10.31 -17.25 -46.03
N ALA A 35 -11.39 -17.43 -45.25
CA ALA A 35 -11.54 -16.81 -43.95
C ALA A 35 -10.38 -17.14 -43.01
N ALA A 36 -9.76 -18.33 -43.16
CA ALA A 36 -8.61 -18.75 -42.35
C ALA A 36 -7.40 -17.82 -42.48
N ASP A 37 -7.21 -17.14 -43.60
CA ASP A 37 -6.04 -16.28 -43.84
C ASP A 37 -6.06 -15.00 -42.94
N VAL A 38 -7.25 -14.52 -42.61
CA VAL A 38 -7.46 -13.27 -41.88
C VAL A 38 -7.89 -13.48 -40.42
N THR A 39 -8.14 -14.73 -39.99
CA THR A 39 -8.49 -14.99 -38.59
C THR A 39 -7.33 -14.74 -37.64
N GLY A 40 -7.64 -14.26 -36.44
CA GLY A 40 -6.68 -13.94 -35.38
C GLY A 40 -7.04 -12.65 -34.65
N ASN A 41 -6.17 -12.26 -33.76
CA ASN A 41 -6.32 -11.00 -33.00
C ASN A 41 -5.49 -9.90 -33.65
N TYR A 42 -6.09 -8.74 -33.80
CA TYR A 42 -5.46 -7.52 -34.31
C TYR A 42 -5.40 -6.49 -33.21
N LYS A 43 -4.24 -5.92 -32.94
CA LYS A 43 -4.05 -4.85 -31.97
C LYS A 43 -3.76 -3.53 -32.67
N GLY A 44 -4.49 -2.49 -32.32
CA GLY A 44 -4.40 -1.20 -33.02
C GLY A 44 -5.05 -0.06 -32.24
N ASN A 45 -5.33 1.02 -32.98
CA ASN A 45 -5.90 2.23 -32.42
C ASN A 45 -7.21 2.57 -33.14
N LEU A 46 -8.12 3.25 -32.42
CA LEU A 46 -9.33 3.85 -32.96
C LEU A 46 -9.16 5.37 -32.94
N ASP A 47 -9.32 6.00 -34.10
CA ASP A 47 -9.45 7.44 -34.23
C ASP A 47 -10.94 7.79 -34.34
N VAL A 48 -11.46 8.57 -33.40
CA VAL A 48 -12.90 8.87 -33.24
C VAL A 48 -13.16 10.33 -33.53
N LYS A 49 -14.11 10.62 -34.43
CA LYS A 49 -14.63 11.96 -34.72
C LYS A 49 -16.13 11.98 -34.46
N ILE A 50 -16.61 12.99 -33.73
CA ILE A 50 -18.01 13.12 -33.34
C ILE A 50 -18.58 14.39 -33.92
N THR A 51 -19.78 14.31 -34.50
CA THR A 51 -20.53 15.49 -34.97
C THR A 51 -21.95 15.46 -34.42
N GLN A 52 -22.44 16.64 -34.00
CA GLN A 52 -23.82 16.84 -33.56
C GLN A 52 -24.44 17.96 -34.40
N GLY A 53 -25.28 17.61 -35.37
CA GLY A 53 -25.71 18.52 -36.39
C GLY A 53 -24.54 18.96 -37.27
N GLU A 54 -24.27 20.27 -37.34
CA GLU A 54 -23.12 20.85 -38.05
C GLU A 54 -21.89 21.09 -37.14
N MET A 55 -22.01 20.80 -35.83
CA MET A 55 -20.96 21.06 -34.85
C MET A 55 -20.06 19.82 -34.68
N GLU A 56 -18.74 20.00 -34.86
CA GLU A 56 -17.75 19.01 -34.52
C GLU A 56 -17.48 19.07 -32.99
N ILE A 57 -17.61 17.93 -32.33
CA ILE A 57 -17.32 17.77 -30.90
C ILE A 57 -15.92 17.12 -30.79
N PRO A 58 -15.11 17.51 -29.81
CA PRO A 58 -13.83 16.84 -29.57
C PRO A 58 -14.01 15.33 -29.47
N GLY A 59 -13.45 14.61 -30.42
CA GLY A 59 -13.34 13.17 -30.43
C GLY A 59 -12.13 12.72 -29.62
N GLY A 60 -11.51 11.63 -30.01
CA GLY A 60 -10.33 11.15 -29.32
C GLY A 60 -9.71 9.96 -30.01
N LYS A 61 -8.63 9.47 -29.42
CA LYS A 61 -7.95 8.25 -29.85
C LYS A 61 -8.06 7.21 -28.75
N VAL A 62 -8.43 5.99 -29.10
CA VAL A 62 -8.36 4.84 -28.21
C VAL A 62 -7.19 3.99 -28.66
N GLU A 63 -6.19 3.86 -27.83
CA GLU A 63 -4.98 3.12 -28.12
C GLU A 63 -5.06 1.67 -27.64
N ASN A 64 -4.27 0.80 -28.26
CA ASN A 64 -4.12 -0.60 -27.85
C ASN A 64 -5.44 -1.39 -27.83
N GLN A 65 -6.38 -1.05 -28.72
CA GLN A 65 -7.65 -1.77 -28.84
C GLN A 65 -7.44 -3.09 -29.58
N LEU A 66 -7.97 -4.16 -29.00
CA LEU A 66 -7.97 -5.48 -29.61
C LEU A 66 -9.25 -5.67 -30.43
N VAL A 67 -9.08 -6.17 -31.65
CA VAL A 67 -10.16 -6.71 -32.50
C VAL A 67 -9.91 -8.18 -32.74
N SER A 68 -10.83 -9.01 -32.29
CA SER A 68 -10.77 -10.46 -32.51
C SER A 68 -11.52 -10.80 -33.81
N VAL A 69 -10.86 -11.52 -34.74
CA VAL A 69 -11.43 -11.99 -35.99
C VAL A 69 -11.53 -13.50 -35.97
N THR A 70 -12.74 -14.03 -36.02
CA THR A 70 -13.04 -15.45 -35.98
C THR A 70 -13.67 -15.94 -37.28
N LYS A 71 -13.40 -17.19 -37.64
CA LYS A 71 -14.03 -17.83 -38.80
C LYS A 71 -15.51 -18.08 -38.53
N ALA A 72 -16.39 -17.55 -39.37
CA ALA A 72 -17.83 -17.80 -39.34
C ALA A 72 -18.26 -18.80 -40.44
N GLY A 73 -17.55 -18.81 -41.57
CA GLY A 73 -17.73 -19.74 -42.68
C GLY A 73 -16.46 -19.82 -43.52
N GLU A 74 -16.49 -20.48 -44.69
CA GLU A 74 -15.31 -20.59 -45.54
C GLU A 74 -14.81 -19.23 -46.06
N SER A 75 -15.74 -18.32 -46.37
CA SER A 75 -15.47 -16.98 -46.87
C SER A 75 -16.11 -15.89 -46.01
N THR A 76 -16.48 -16.20 -44.75
CA THR A 76 -17.10 -15.27 -43.85
C THR A 76 -16.35 -15.23 -42.51
N VAL A 77 -16.27 -14.05 -41.93
CA VAL A 77 -15.65 -13.80 -40.62
C VAL A 77 -16.59 -13.02 -39.71
N SER A 78 -16.43 -13.19 -38.40
CA SER A 78 -17.01 -12.32 -37.37
C SER A 78 -15.92 -11.55 -36.66
N LEU A 79 -16.13 -10.25 -36.43
CA LEU A 79 -15.21 -9.38 -35.73
C LEU A 79 -15.83 -8.95 -34.39
N SER A 80 -15.04 -8.90 -33.33
CA SER A 80 -15.48 -8.51 -31.99
C SER A 80 -14.50 -7.56 -31.34
N ILE A 81 -15.02 -6.50 -30.74
CA ILE A 81 -14.34 -5.63 -29.76
C ILE A 81 -15.05 -5.84 -28.44
N SER A 82 -14.40 -6.47 -27.47
CA SER A 82 -14.98 -6.74 -26.15
C SER A 82 -14.75 -5.60 -25.18
N ASP A 83 -15.70 -5.41 -24.23
CA ASP A 83 -15.62 -4.44 -23.13
C ASP A 83 -15.23 -3.02 -23.56
N PHE A 84 -15.73 -2.60 -24.71
CA PHE A 84 -15.39 -1.28 -25.27
C PHE A 84 -15.96 -0.15 -24.41
N SER A 85 -15.13 0.80 -24.07
CA SER A 85 -15.52 2.05 -23.40
C SER A 85 -14.90 3.25 -24.10
N PHE A 86 -15.62 4.36 -24.15
CA PHE A 86 -15.15 5.59 -24.74
C PHE A 86 -15.61 6.79 -23.94
N MET A 87 -14.69 7.73 -23.65
CA MET A 87 -14.94 8.94 -22.84
C MET A 87 -15.65 8.66 -21.51
N GLY A 88 -15.30 7.56 -20.84
CA GLY A 88 -15.89 7.14 -19.55
C GLY A 88 -17.27 6.50 -19.66
N ILE A 89 -17.82 6.30 -20.87
CA ILE A 89 -19.08 5.59 -21.09
C ILE A 89 -18.76 4.15 -21.46
N GLN A 90 -19.28 3.20 -20.67
CA GLN A 90 -19.21 1.78 -20.99
C GLN A 90 -20.19 1.48 -22.13
N ILE A 91 -19.67 1.06 -23.26
CA ILE A 91 -20.45 0.74 -24.47
C ILE A 91 -20.74 -0.75 -24.55
N GLY A 92 -19.82 -1.58 -24.03
CA GLY A 92 -19.90 -3.03 -24.06
C GLY A 92 -19.31 -3.65 -25.33
N ASP A 93 -19.79 -4.82 -25.71
CA ASP A 93 -19.27 -5.54 -26.86
C ASP A 93 -19.81 -5.02 -28.17
N ILE A 94 -18.94 -4.81 -29.15
CA ILE A 94 -19.30 -4.45 -30.54
C ILE A 94 -18.96 -5.67 -31.41
N ASN A 95 -20.00 -6.28 -32.01
CA ASN A 95 -19.85 -7.47 -32.81
C ASN A 95 -20.37 -7.23 -34.24
N LEU A 96 -19.52 -7.51 -35.24
CA LEU A 96 -19.88 -7.59 -36.65
C LEU A 96 -19.91 -9.07 -37.03
N ASN A 97 -21.08 -9.63 -37.20
CA ASN A 97 -21.25 -11.05 -37.40
C ASN A 97 -21.35 -11.38 -38.92
N GLU A 98 -20.80 -12.54 -39.31
CA GLU A 98 -20.94 -13.12 -40.62
C GLU A 98 -20.60 -12.17 -41.80
N CYS A 99 -19.56 -11.36 -41.66
CA CYS A 99 -19.08 -10.46 -42.68
C CYS A 99 -18.52 -11.25 -43.88
N GLN A 100 -19.09 -11.08 -45.05
CA GLN A 100 -18.64 -11.74 -46.27
C GLN A 100 -17.33 -11.10 -46.76
N LEU A 101 -16.29 -11.91 -46.97
CA LEU A 101 -15.02 -11.50 -47.54
C LEU A 101 -15.13 -11.44 -49.09
N SER A 102 -14.50 -10.41 -49.66
CA SER A 102 -14.32 -10.21 -51.10
C SER A 102 -12.85 -9.88 -51.37
N GLY A 103 -12.28 -10.36 -52.45
CA GLY A 103 -10.88 -10.13 -52.80
C GLY A 103 -10.11 -11.45 -52.91
N SER A 104 -8.79 -11.35 -53.07
CA SER A 104 -7.91 -12.52 -53.25
C SER A 104 -6.46 -12.15 -52.87
N GLY A 105 -5.64 -13.17 -52.61
CA GLY A 105 -4.24 -13.01 -52.24
C GLY A 105 -4.10 -12.45 -50.82
N ASP A 106 -3.40 -11.35 -50.71
CA ASP A 106 -3.11 -10.67 -49.41
C ASP A 106 -4.05 -9.51 -49.09
N LYS A 107 -5.09 -9.29 -49.95
CA LYS A 107 -6.05 -8.19 -49.77
C LYS A 107 -7.49 -8.68 -49.84
N TYR A 108 -8.18 -8.53 -48.68
CA TYR A 108 -9.62 -8.83 -48.56
C TYR A 108 -10.37 -7.62 -48.03
N THR A 109 -11.60 -7.44 -48.48
CA THR A 109 -12.53 -6.41 -48.00
C THR A 109 -13.77 -7.07 -47.44
N PHE A 110 -14.44 -6.37 -46.51
CA PHE A 110 -15.72 -6.79 -45.96
C PHE A 110 -16.60 -5.59 -45.62
N THR A 111 -17.90 -5.82 -45.50
CA THR A 111 -18.86 -4.92 -44.92
C THR A 111 -19.62 -5.62 -43.81
N GLY A 112 -20.06 -4.87 -42.80
CA GLY A 112 -20.85 -5.43 -41.72
C GLY A 112 -21.68 -4.34 -41.02
N THR A 113 -22.78 -4.75 -40.42
CA THR A 113 -23.64 -3.86 -39.67
C THR A 113 -23.92 -4.45 -38.28
N THR A 114 -24.07 -3.59 -37.30
CA THR A 114 -24.51 -4.04 -35.97
C THR A 114 -25.25 -2.93 -35.21
N LYS A 115 -25.95 -3.32 -34.15
CA LYS A 115 -26.63 -2.41 -33.23
C LYS A 115 -26.02 -2.54 -31.83
N VAL A 116 -25.70 -1.41 -31.25
CA VAL A 116 -25.24 -1.32 -29.88
C VAL A 116 -26.37 -0.78 -29.02
N ASN A 117 -26.64 -1.46 -27.90
CA ASN A 117 -27.63 -1.06 -26.90
C ASN A 117 -26.96 -1.06 -25.53
N ALA A 118 -26.43 0.09 -25.11
CA ALA A 118 -25.90 0.30 -23.76
C ALA A 118 -26.93 1.04 -22.90
N ALA A 119 -26.71 1.13 -21.60
CA ALA A 119 -27.67 1.66 -20.62
C ALA A 119 -28.21 3.07 -20.98
N ILE A 120 -27.36 3.93 -21.56
CA ILE A 120 -27.69 5.33 -21.90
C ILE A 120 -27.48 5.64 -23.39
N LEU A 121 -26.98 4.69 -24.20
CA LEU A 121 -26.60 4.88 -25.58
C LEU A 121 -27.20 3.77 -26.46
N THR A 122 -27.82 4.16 -27.57
CA THR A 122 -28.11 3.24 -28.66
C THR A 122 -27.40 3.71 -29.92
N ALA A 123 -26.88 2.77 -30.73
CA ALA A 123 -26.19 3.12 -31.95
C ALA A 123 -26.41 2.08 -33.05
N ASP A 124 -26.62 2.56 -34.28
CA ASP A 124 -26.54 1.78 -35.50
C ASP A 124 -25.14 1.98 -36.09
N VAL A 125 -24.43 0.88 -36.37
CA VAL A 125 -23.05 0.85 -36.84
C VAL A 125 -23.00 0.26 -38.22
N ASP A 126 -22.51 1.01 -39.22
CA ASP A 126 -22.15 0.55 -40.53
C ASP A 126 -20.64 0.52 -40.68
N ALA A 127 -20.07 -0.63 -41.02
CA ALA A 127 -18.63 -0.83 -41.07
C ALA A 127 -18.17 -1.35 -42.44
N GLU A 128 -17.06 -0.79 -42.90
CA GLU A 128 -16.32 -1.25 -44.06
C GLU A 128 -14.87 -1.54 -43.64
N GLY A 129 -14.36 -2.71 -43.97
CA GLY A 129 -13.00 -3.08 -43.57
C GLY A 129 -12.16 -3.66 -44.67
N THR A 130 -10.85 -3.59 -44.47
CA THR A 130 -9.84 -4.12 -45.36
C THR A 130 -8.79 -4.87 -44.57
N PHE A 131 -8.50 -6.09 -44.94
CA PHE A 131 -7.30 -6.83 -44.53
C PHE A 131 -6.28 -6.69 -45.67
N GLU A 132 -5.03 -6.35 -45.35
CA GLU A 132 -3.91 -6.25 -46.30
C GLU A 132 -2.65 -6.79 -45.62
N GLY A 133 -2.30 -8.03 -45.91
CA GLY A 133 -1.30 -8.78 -45.14
C GLY A 133 -1.70 -8.88 -43.67
N ASP A 134 -0.82 -8.43 -42.77
CA ASP A 134 -1.08 -8.43 -41.32
C ASP A 134 -1.91 -7.22 -40.85
N LYS A 135 -2.30 -6.30 -41.75
CA LYS A 135 -3.01 -5.07 -41.36
C LYS A 135 -4.52 -5.23 -41.51
N LEU A 136 -5.24 -4.70 -40.53
CA LEU A 136 -6.69 -4.55 -40.55
C LEU A 136 -7.03 -3.06 -40.40
N THR A 137 -7.79 -2.54 -41.38
CA THR A 137 -8.39 -1.19 -41.26
C THR A 137 -9.91 -1.36 -41.31
N ILE A 138 -10.63 -0.69 -40.38
CA ILE A 138 -12.10 -0.66 -40.34
C ILE A 138 -12.53 0.79 -40.29
N ASN A 139 -13.36 1.22 -41.21
CA ASN A 139 -14.06 2.51 -41.17
C ASN A 139 -15.49 2.22 -40.71
N MET A 140 -15.94 2.94 -39.65
CA MET A 140 -17.27 2.79 -39.09
C MET A 140 -17.99 4.13 -39.14
N ASP A 141 -19.17 4.14 -39.72
CA ASP A 141 -20.14 5.22 -39.67
C ASP A 141 -21.21 4.83 -38.63
N ILE A 142 -21.35 5.63 -37.58
CA ILE A 142 -22.16 5.30 -36.42
C ILE A 142 -23.21 6.38 -36.19
N ALA A 143 -24.48 6.00 -36.24
CA ALA A 143 -25.59 6.85 -35.86
C ALA A 143 -25.95 6.58 -34.40
N ALA A 144 -25.45 7.43 -33.50
CA ALA A 144 -25.59 7.25 -32.06
C ALA A 144 -26.71 8.17 -31.50
N SER A 145 -27.41 7.66 -30.50
CA SER A 145 -28.41 8.39 -29.73
C SER A 145 -28.12 8.26 -28.22
N LEU A 146 -27.81 9.37 -27.58
CA LEU A 146 -27.60 9.50 -26.14
C LEU A 146 -28.86 10.14 -25.54
N GLY A 147 -29.82 9.33 -25.11
CA GLY A 147 -31.18 9.80 -24.80
C GLY A 147 -31.87 10.45 -26.03
N SER A 148 -32.17 11.72 -25.95
CA SER A 148 -32.79 12.50 -27.08
C SER A 148 -31.77 13.13 -28.02
N VAL A 149 -30.47 13.07 -27.70
CA VAL A 149 -29.41 13.72 -28.48
C VAL A 149 -28.90 12.75 -29.55
N LYS A 150 -29.00 13.17 -30.81
CA LYS A 150 -28.48 12.41 -31.95
C LYS A 150 -27.09 12.91 -32.34
N GLN A 151 -26.18 11.97 -32.59
CA GLN A 151 -24.79 12.24 -32.99
C GLN A 151 -24.41 11.32 -34.14
N THR A 152 -23.55 11.82 -35.02
CA THR A 152 -22.85 11.00 -36.01
C THR A 152 -21.42 10.81 -35.54
N VAL A 153 -20.96 9.57 -35.44
CA VAL A 153 -19.60 9.24 -35.01
C VAL A 153 -18.91 8.50 -36.15
N LYS A 154 -17.76 8.98 -36.56
CA LYS A 154 -16.90 8.30 -37.53
C LYS A 154 -15.70 7.74 -36.77
N VAL A 155 -15.44 6.47 -36.95
CA VAL A 155 -14.34 5.77 -36.30
C VAL A 155 -13.50 5.07 -37.37
N VAL A 156 -12.18 5.26 -37.26
CA VAL A 156 -11.22 4.53 -38.07
C VAL A 156 -10.38 3.66 -37.13
N TYR A 157 -10.50 2.36 -37.26
CA TYR A 157 -9.58 1.41 -36.60
C TYR A 157 -8.45 1.07 -37.56
N THR A 158 -7.22 1.06 -37.04
CA THR A 158 -6.04 0.55 -37.74
C THR A 158 -5.25 -0.34 -36.80
N GLY A 159 -5.11 -1.61 -37.11
CA GLY A 159 -4.43 -2.61 -36.29
C GLY A 159 -3.54 -3.55 -37.08
N THR A 160 -2.65 -4.25 -36.38
CA THR A 160 -1.76 -5.27 -36.90
C THR A 160 -2.08 -6.62 -36.25
N LYS A 161 -2.05 -7.69 -37.07
CA LYS A 161 -2.29 -9.07 -36.63
C LYS A 161 -1.22 -9.48 -35.62
N LEU A 162 -1.64 -10.05 -34.51
CA LEU A 162 -0.75 -10.62 -33.51
C LEU A 162 -0.22 -11.97 -34.00
N THR A 163 1.04 -12.25 -33.74
CA THR A 163 1.73 -13.50 -34.19
C THR A 163 1.45 -14.68 -33.25
N GLY A 164 0.92 -14.40 -32.05
CA GLY A 164 0.69 -15.36 -30.97
C GLY A 164 1.93 -15.58 -30.09
N SER A 165 3.03 -14.87 -30.35
CA SER A 165 4.24 -14.89 -29.52
C SER A 165 4.33 -13.70 -28.57
N GLU A 166 3.38 -12.77 -28.63
CA GLU A 166 3.33 -11.57 -27.79
C GLU A 166 3.06 -11.94 -26.34
N SER A 167 3.71 -11.22 -25.41
CA SER A 167 3.54 -11.43 -23.99
C SER A 167 2.10 -11.14 -23.52
N SER A 168 1.55 -12.03 -22.70
CA SER A 168 0.27 -11.82 -22.01
C SER A 168 0.45 -11.18 -20.63
N GLU A 169 1.68 -10.83 -20.23
CA GLU A 169 1.97 -10.33 -18.90
C GLU A 169 1.52 -8.87 -18.76
N ALA A 170 0.57 -8.63 -17.86
CA ALA A 170 -0.04 -7.33 -17.60
C ALA A 170 0.03 -7.01 -16.09
N LYS A 171 1.25 -6.74 -15.58
CA LYS A 171 1.49 -6.46 -14.17
C LYS A 171 1.99 -5.04 -13.95
N ILE A 172 1.64 -4.46 -12.79
CA ILE A 172 2.33 -3.30 -12.25
C ILE A 172 3.53 -3.81 -11.45
N LEU A 173 4.75 -3.45 -11.88
CA LEU A 173 6.01 -3.85 -11.26
C LEU A 173 6.42 -2.89 -10.15
N SER A 174 6.12 -1.59 -10.35
CA SER A 174 6.40 -0.53 -9.40
C SER A 174 5.32 0.55 -9.49
N PHE A 175 4.94 1.09 -8.32
CA PHE A 175 4.02 2.21 -8.22
C PHE A 175 4.50 3.12 -7.08
N VAL A 176 4.99 4.31 -7.39
CA VAL A 176 5.67 5.20 -6.43
C VAL A 176 5.17 6.63 -6.57
N PHE A 177 5.00 7.32 -5.44
CA PHE A 177 4.83 8.76 -5.40
C PHE A 177 6.16 9.44 -5.08
N ASP A 178 6.89 9.82 -6.11
CA ASP A 178 8.19 10.48 -5.99
C ASP A 178 8.00 12.00 -5.85
N GLN A 179 8.62 12.59 -4.81
CA GLN A 179 8.59 14.02 -4.54
C GLN A 179 9.40 14.83 -5.57
N GLU A 180 10.42 14.22 -6.20
CA GLU A 180 11.18 14.86 -7.27
C GLU A 180 10.33 15.01 -8.55
N VAL A 181 9.36 14.13 -8.77
CA VAL A 181 8.42 14.21 -9.90
C VAL A 181 7.34 15.25 -9.65
N SER A 182 6.84 15.32 -8.42
CA SER A 182 5.81 16.31 -8.04
C SER A 182 5.88 16.62 -6.54
N ALA A 183 5.95 17.92 -6.21
CA ALA A 183 5.89 18.37 -4.82
C ALA A 183 4.57 17.99 -4.12
N ALA A 184 3.48 17.78 -4.86
CA ALA A 184 2.21 17.30 -4.30
C ALA A 184 2.34 15.88 -3.69
N ASN A 185 3.29 15.07 -4.19
CA ASN A 185 3.53 13.72 -3.68
C ASN A 185 4.11 13.70 -2.24
N ALA A 186 4.59 14.83 -1.72
CA ALA A 186 5.14 14.95 -0.36
C ALA A 186 4.12 14.61 0.75
N VAL A 187 2.83 14.61 0.45
CA VAL A 187 1.80 14.19 1.42
C VAL A 187 1.72 12.67 1.59
N VAL A 188 2.32 11.89 0.67
CA VAL A 188 2.35 10.42 0.77
C VAL A 188 3.53 10.03 1.66
N LEU A 189 3.24 9.58 2.88
CA LEU A 189 4.25 9.19 3.85
C LEU A 189 4.52 7.69 3.86
N GLU A 190 3.52 6.88 3.54
CA GLU A 190 3.71 5.45 3.33
C GLU A 190 3.50 5.14 1.85
N GLN A 191 4.57 4.71 1.19
CA GLN A 191 4.57 4.43 -0.24
C GLN A 191 3.62 3.29 -0.60
N PRO A 192 3.09 3.28 -1.84
CA PRO A 192 2.13 2.27 -2.29
C PRO A 192 2.66 0.85 -2.20
N VAL A 193 1.81 -0.04 -1.69
CA VAL A 193 1.99 -1.49 -1.76
C VAL A 193 1.04 -2.06 -2.80
N VAL A 194 1.61 -2.75 -3.80
CA VAL A 194 0.87 -3.44 -4.86
C VAL A 194 0.56 -4.87 -4.41
N ASP A 195 -0.72 -5.18 -4.23
CA ASP A 195 -1.18 -6.56 -4.01
C ASP A 195 -1.57 -7.19 -5.35
N GLU A 196 -0.70 -8.06 -5.85
CA GLU A 196 -0.91 -8.78 -7.11
C GLU A 196 -2.08 -9.77 -7.07
N THR A 197 -2.46 -10.27 -5.92
CA THR A 197 -3.57 -11.20 -5.77
C THR A 197 -4.90 -10.48 -5.74
N ALA A 198 -5.01 -9.45 -4.91
CA ALA A 198 -6.22 -8.63 -4.78
C ALA A 198 -6.36 -7.58 -5.88
N LYS A 199 -5.27 -7.32 -6.66
CA LYS A 199 -5.21 -6.25 -7.65
C LYS A 199 -5.52 -4.88 -7.05
N THR A 200 -4.96 -4.62 -5.86
CA THR A 200 -5.10 -3.35 -5.16
C THR A 200 -3.76 -2.68 -4.94
N ILE A 201 -3.78 -1.35 -4.90
CA ILE A 201 -2.63 -0.50 -4.61
C ILE A 201 -3.04 0.39 -3.44
N LYS A 202 -2.38 0.24 -2.30
CA LYS A 202 -2.75 0.94 -1.08
C LYS A 202 -1.58 1.74 -0.54
N PHE A 203 -1.84 2.99 -0.14
CA PHE A 203 -0.86 3.90 0.42
C PHE A 203 -1.48 4.75 1.53
N ALA A 204 -0.63 5.34 2.37
CA ALA A 204 -1.09 6.24 3.43
C ALA A 204 -0.47 7.63 3.27
N VAL A 205 -1.23 8.62 3.70
CA VAL A 205 -0.91 10.03 3.54
C VAL A 205 -0.74 10.72 4.89
N ARG A 206 -0.13 11.91 4.91
CA ARG A 206 -0.02 12.74 6.11
C ARG A 206 -1.40 13.05 6.69
N ALA A 207 -1.54 13.04 8.02
CA ALA A 207 -2.82 13.18 8.71
C ALA A 207 -3.54 14.52 8.44
N ASP A 208 -2.80 15.55 8.06
CA ASP A 208 -3.31 16.88 7.72
C ASP A 208 -3.43 17.12 6.20
N ALA A 209 -3.24 16.07 5.36
CA ALA A 209 -3.42 16.17 3.92
C ALA A 209 -4.84 16.61 3.57
N THR A 210 -4.94 17.65 2.75
CA THR A 210 -6.21 18.23 2.33
C THR A 210 -6.76 17.54 1.07
N SER A 211 -8.04 17.74 0.78
CA SER A 211 -8.63 17.28 -0.49
C SER A 211 -7.94 17.90 -1.70
N ASP A 212 -7.42 19.13 -1.59
CA ASP A 212 -6.66 19.77 -2.67
C ASP A 212 -5.33 19.06 -2.92
N ASP A 213 -4.60 18.69 -1.88
CA ASP A 213 -3.36 17.90 -1.99
C ASP A 213 -3.61 16.57 -2.68
N LEU A 214 -4.64 15.84 -2.23
CA LEU A 214 -4.97 14.51 -2.74
C LEU A 214 -5.51 14.50 -4.17
N SER A 215 -5.98 15.66 -4.66
CA SER A 215 -6.47 15.81 -6.04
C SER A 215 -5.36 15.99 -7.08
N LYS A 216 -4.08 16.07 -6.67
CA LYS A 216 -2.94 16.45 -7.51
C LYS A 216 -1.81 15.41 -7.50
N LEU A 217 -2.06 14.21 -7.00
CA LEU A 217 -1.03 13.18 -6.88
C LEU A 217 -0.61 12.65 -8.26
N MET A 218 0.70 12.44 -8.44
CA MET A 218 1.31 12.02 -9.70
C MET A 218 2.14 10.74 -9.49
N PRO A 219 1.58 9.54 -9.67
CA PRO A 219 2.32 8.30 -9.50
C PRO A 219 3.26 8.03 -10.66
N THR A 220 4.47 7.56 -10.37
CA THR A 220 5.36 6.92 -11.33
C THR A 220 5.09 5.42 -11.32
N ILE A 221 4.79 4.85 -12.50
CA ILE A 221 4.34 3.46 -12.63
C ILE A 221 5.25 2.73 -13.63
N GLU A 222 5.76 1.59 -13.22
CA GLU A 222 6.44 0.65 -14.10
C GLU A 222 5.57 -0.58 -14.30
N VAL A 223 5.48 -1.07 -15.53
CA VAL A 223 4.67 -2.23 -15.91
C VAL A 223 5.51 -3.28 -16.60
N SER A 224 4.95 -4.47 -16.80
CA SER A 224 5.58 -5.58 -17.56
C SER A 224 6.11 -5.10 -18.90
N GLU A 225 7.18 -5.74 -19.40
CA GLU A 225 7.82 -5.39 -20.67
C GLU A 225 6.79 -5.34 -21.82
N LYS A 226 6.84 -4.26 -22.61
CA LYS A 226 5.92 -3.97 -23.71
C LYS A 226 4.43 -3.80 -23.32
N ALA A 227 4.10 -3.84 -22.03
CA ALA A 227 2.76 -3.47 -21.57
C ALA A 227 2.61 -1.95 -21.51
N THR A 228 1.37 -1.49 -21.47
CA THR A 228 1.01 -0.08 -21.27
C THR A 228 0.05 0.05 -20.09
N VAL A 229 -0.02 1.22 -19.46
CA VAL A 229 -0.94 1.48 -18.35
C VAL A 229 -1.79 2.73 -18.62
N THR A 230 -3.05 2.65 -18.27
CA THR A 230 -4.00 3.79 -18.35
C THR A 230 -4.74 3.90 -17.01
N PRO A 231 -4.75 5.08 -16.35
CA PRO A 231 -4.04 6.33 -16.69
C PRO A 231 -2.52 6.16 -16.80
N ALA A 232 -1.88 7.00 -17.61
CA ALA A 232 -0.44 6.90 -17.87
C ALA A 232 0.38 7.23 -16.61
N SER A 233 1.60 6.66 -16.52
CA SER A 233 2.61 7.04 -15.54
C SER A 233 2.86 8.56 -15.58
N GLY A 234 2.93 9.22 -14.43
CA GLY A 234 3.09 10.66 -14.31
C GLY A 234 1.82 11.50 -14.58
N ALA A 235 0.69 10.89 -14.86
CA ALA A 235 -0.57 11.62 -15.01
C ALA A 235 -1.13 12.01 -13.62
N VAL A 236 -1.63 13.24 -13.49
CA VAL A 236 -2.29 13.72 -12.27
C VAL A 236 -3.53 12.90 -11.98
N GLN A 237 -3.69 12.48 -10.74
CA GLN A 237 -4.81 11.67 -10.27
C GLN A 237 -5.45 12.29 -9.03
N ASP A 238 -6.75 12.07 -8.88
CA ASP A 238 -7.56 12.57 -7.78
C ASP A 238 -7.97 11.45 -6.82
N PHE A 239 -7.35 11.42 -5.65
CA PHE A 239 -7.65 10.53 -4.54
C PHE A 239 -8.43 11.21 -3.41
N SER A 240 -8.93 12.43 -3.63
CA SER A 240 -9.66 13.19 -2.62
C SER A 240 -10.98 12.54 -2.24
N ASN A 241 -11.47 12.80 -1.02
CA ASN A 241 -12.78 12.37 -0.54
C ASN A 241 -13.03 10.86 -0.67
N GLY A 242 -12.00 10.03 -0.45
CA GLY A 242 -12.11 8.58 -0.53
C GLY A 242 -12.24 8.02 -1.95
N LYS A 243 -11.97 8.82 -2.98
CA LYS A 243 -11.96 8.36 -4.36
C LYS A 243 -10.88 7.31 -4.58
N THR A 244 -11.18 6.37 -5.45
CA THR A 244 -10.26 5.37 -5.94
C THR A 244 -9.92 5.63 -7.41
N VAL A 245 -8.71 5.26 -7.83
CA VAL A 245 -8.29 5.34 -9.23
C VAL A 245 -8.07 3.94 -9.76
N THR A 246 -8.69 3.62 -10.90
CA THR A 246 -8.53 2.34 -11.56
C THR A 246 -7.48 2.45 -12.66
N TYR A 247 -6.44 1.63 -12.57
CA TYR A 247 -5.37 1.49 -13.56
C TYR A 247 -5.57 0.24 -14.37
N THR A 248 -5.65 0.35 -15.70
CA THR A 248 -5.72 -0.77 -16.62
C THR A 248 -4.35 -0.99 -17.26
N VAL A 249 -3.73 -2.12 -16.97
CA VAL A 249 -2.51 -2.56 -17.65
C VAL A 249 -2.91 -3.41 -18.84
N THR A 250 -2.40 -3.06 -20.04
CA THR A 250 -2.64 -3.80 -21.27
C THR A 250 -1.33 -4.41 -21.76
N ALA A 251 -1.27 -5.74 -21.78
CA ALA A 251 -0.13 -6.51 -22.27
C ALA A 251 0.12 -6.33 -23.77
N GLU A 252 1.27 -6.83 -24.25
CA GLU A 252 1.62 -6.80 -25.68
C GLU A 252 0.55 -7.49 -26.55
N ASN A 253 0.00 -8.63 -26.12
CA ASN A 253 -1.05 -9.36 -26.81
C ASN A 253 -2.47 -8.80 -26.63
N GLY A 254 -2.64 -7.68 -25.90
CA GLY A 254 -3.92 -7.03 -25.63
C GLY A 254 -4.65 -7.54 -24.39
N THR A 255 -4.10 -8.50 -23.64
CA THR A 255 -4.66 -8.92 -22.34
C THR A 255 -4.69 -7.73 -21.39
N LYS A 256 -5.81 -7.51 -20.69
CA LYS A 256 -6.02 -6.39 -19.78
C LYS A 256 -6.15 -6.89 -18.35
N VAL A 257 -5.48 -6.21 -17.41
CA VAL A 257 -5.62 -6.41 -15.96
C VAL A 257 -5.84 -5.06 -15.31
N THR A 258 -6.82 -4.99 -14.40
CA THR A 258 -7.15 -3.76 -13.68
C THR A 258 -6.69 -3.81 -12.23
N TYR A 259 -6.13 -2.70 -11.75
CA TYR A 259 -5.75 -2.46 -10.35
C TYR A 259 -6.50 -1.27 -9.82
N THR A 260 -6.91 -1.32 -8.56
CA THR A 260 -7.58 -0.21 -7.88
C THR A 260 -6.64 0.40 -6.85
N ALA A 261 -6.26 1.66 -7.06
CA ALA A 261 -5.45 2.42 -6.11
C ALA A 261 -6.33 3.25 -5.17
N SER A 262 -5.96 3.29 -3.88
CA SER A 262 -6.69 4.02 -2.85
C SER A 262 -5.79 4.43 -1.69
N VAL A 263 -6.16 5.54 -1.03
CA VAL A 263 -5.65 5.90 0.30
C VAL A 263 -6.33 4.98 1.31
N TYR A 264 -5.54 4.19 2.06
CA TYR A 264 -6.10 3.28 3.08
C TYR A 264 -6.03 3.85 4.49
N GLY A 265 -5.20 4.89 4.72
CA GLY A 265 -5.00 5.45 6.03
C GLY A 265 -4.30 6.81 5.99
N ASN A 266 -4.20 7.41 7.18
CA ASN A 266 -3.43 8.62 7.39
C ASN A 266 -2.34 8.39 8.44
N VAL A 267 -1.21 9.08 8.30
CA VAL A 267 -0.02 8.94 9.13
C VAL A 267 0.11 10.15 10.05
N THR A 268 0.24 9.88 11.35
CA THR A 268 0.58 10.89 12.37
C THR A 268 2.04 10.65 12.78
N PRO A 269 2.98 11.56 12.49
CA PRO A 269 4.36 11.43 12.92
C PRO A 269 4.51 11.70 14.43
N TYR A 270 5.46 11.00 15.04
CA TYR A 270 5.93 11.17 16.41
C TYR A 270 7.45 11.13 16.37
N ASP A 271 8.05 12.19 15.86
CA ASP A 271 9.50 12.30 15.77
C ASP A 271 10.13 12.71 17.11
N PHE A 272 11.46 12.71 17.15
CA PHE A 272 12.24 13.08 18.32
C PHE A 272 13.13 14.30 18.05
N GLU A 273 12.70 15.22 17.18
CA GLU A 273 13.49 16.39 16.79
C GLU A 273 13.48 17.48 17.88
N ASN A 274 12.36 17.61 18.63
CA ASN A 274 12.18 18.69 19.57
C ASN A 274 12.39 18.23 21.03
N TRP A 275 13.42 18.79 21.66
CA TRP A 275 13.77 18.52 23.05
C TRP A 275 13.87 19.80 23.87
N SER A 276 13.38 19.74 25.08
CA SER A 276 13.64 20.72 26.14
C SER A 276 14.46 20.10 27.26
N TYR A 277 15.05 20.93 28.13
CA TYR A 277 15.73 20.44 29.33
C TYR A 277 15.61 21.42 30.50
N VAL A 278 15.76 20.85 31.69
CA VAL A 278 15.93 21.60 32.93
C VAL A 278 17.29 21.24 33.53
N SER A 279 18.12 22.24 33.80
CA SER A 279 19.40 22.01 34.45
C SER A 279 19.22 21.76 35.95
N SER A 280 20.07 20.89 36.49
CA SER A 280 20.13 20.68 37.93
C SER A 280 20.60 21.97 38.66
N PRO A 281 20.04 22.29 39.84
CA PRO A 281 20.51 23.41 40.62
C PRO A 281 21.98 23.31 41.02
N SER A 282 22.58 22.11 41.01
CA SER A 282 23.96 21.85 41.40
C SER A 282 24.96 21.82 40.24
N SER A 283 24.47 21.73 38.99
CA SER A 283 25.31 21.69 37.77
C SER A 283 24.51 22.04 36.53
N GLU A 284 24.99 23.02 35.75
CA GLU A 284 24.36 23.39 34.46
C GLU A 284 24.51 22.29 33.41
N ASP A 285 25.51 21.41 33.54
CA ASP A 285 25.75 20.29 32.64
C ASP A 285 24.87 19.07 32.93
N ASP A 286 24.25 19.02 34.12
CA ASP A 286 23.33 17.94 34.52
C ASP A 286 21.91 18.26 34.03
N ARG A 287 21.60 17.87 32.81
CA ARG A 287 20.36 18.25 32.09
C ARG A 287 19.34 17.13 32.10
N LEU A 288 18.19 17.38 32.71
CA LEU A 288 17.00 16.53 32.60
C LEU A 288 16.28 16.85 31.26
N TYR A 289 16.39 15.98 30.28
CA TYR A 289 15.78 16.16 28.98
C TYR A 289 14.35 15.65 28.93
N THR A 290 13.52 16.33 28.12
CA THR A 290 12.14 15.95 27.83
C THR A 290 11.91 16.10 26.30
N ALA A 291 11.52 15.02 25.62
CA ALA A 291 11.06 15.07 24.24
C ALA A 291 9.64 15.64 24.17
N GLU A 292 9.37 16.49 23.19
CA GLU A 292 8.05 17.11 23.02
C GLU A 292 6.97 16.05 22.82
N GLY A 293 5.90 16.12 23.61
CA GLY A 293 4.77 15.17 23.58
C GLY A 293 5.01 13.84 24.28
N TRP A 294 6.21 13.60 24.84
CA TRP A 294 6.56 12.35 25.50
C TRP A 294 6.86 12.52 26.98
N ALA A 295 6.53 11.50 27.76
CA ALA A 295 6.98 11.37 29.14
C ALA A 295 8.05 10.28 29.26
N SER A 296 8.90 10.37 30.30
CA SER A 296 9.97 9.39 30.50
C SER A 296 10.23 9.12 32.00
N CYS A 297 11.07 8.11 32.27
CA CYS A 297 11.53 7.79 33.61
C CYS A 297 12.56 8.80 34.18
N ASN A 298 12.95 9.83 33.41
CA ASN A 298 13.95 10.81 33.85
C ASN A 298 13.58 11.50 35.16
N ASP A 299 12.30 11.82 35.40
CA ASP A 299 11.83 12.45 36.61
C ASP A 299 12.08 11.60 37.89
N ALA A 300 11.97 10.25 37.73
CA ALA A 300 12.30 9.34 38.83
C ALA A 300 13.79 9.40 39.20
N VAL A 301 14.66 9.41 38.16
CA VAL A 301 16.11 9.55 38.40
C VAL A 301 16.46 10.94 38.91
N GLY A 302 15.72 11.98 38.49
CA GLY A 302 15.82 13.31 39.03
C GLY A 302 15.58 13.34 40.55
N LEU A 303 14.58 12.63 41.08
CA LEU A 303 14.35 12.47 42.51
C LEU A 303 15.52 11.75 43.22
N ILE A 304 16.08 10.69 42.59
CA ILE A 304 17.25 9.99 43.16
C ILE A 304 18.44 10.93 43.26
N LYS A 305 18.71 11.74 42.22
CA LYS A 305 19.79 12.75 42.24
C LYS A 305 19.60 13.80 43.33
N GLN A 306 18.36 14.27 43.54
CA GLN A 306 18.05 15.34 44.50
C GLN A 306 18.03 14.85 45.93
N MET A 307 17.44 13.70 46.21
CA MET A 307 17.13 13.22 47.55
C MET A 307 17.98 12.02 47.98
N GLY A 308 18.53 11.27 47.03
CA GLY A 308 19.19 9.98 47.30
C GLY A 308 20.30 10.09 48.35
N SER A 309 21.11 11.14 48.31
CA SER A 309 22.21 11.35 49.28
C SER A 309 21.74 11.41 50.72
N TRP A 310 20.53 11.88 50.99
CA TRP A 310 19.95 11.90 52.35
C TRP A 310 19.64 10.48 52.88
N PHE A 311 19.55 9.50 51.96
CA PHE A 311 19.26 8.10 52.24
C PHE A 311 20.43 7.18 51.87
N GLY A 312 21.64 7.74 51.71
CA GLY A 312 22.87 6.99 51.43
C GLY A 312 23.00 6.52 49.95
N ILE A 313 22.20 7.03 49.05
CA ILE A 313 22.26 6.73 47.61
C ILE A 313 22.84 7.94 46.89
N THR A 314 24.01 7.76 46.27
CA THR A 314 24.62 8.82 45.45
C THR A 314 24.68 8.37 43.99
N TYR A 315 23.90 9.02 43.14
CA TYR A 315 23.90 8.83 41.71
C TYR A 315 24.27 10.12 40.99
N THR A 316 25.36 10.08 40.21
CA THR A 316 25.93 11.22 39.49
C THR A 316 26.02 10.95 37.99
N GLY A 317 25.45 9.81 37.50
CA GLY A 317 25.45 9.44 36.09
C GLY A 317 24.46 10.24 35.23
N GLU A 318 24.42 9.93 33.96
CA GLU A 318 23.52 10.52 33.00
C GLU A 318 22.05 10.17 33.25
N TYR A 319 21.13 10.96 32.73
CA TYR A 319 19.71 10.59 32.71
C TYR A 319 19.47 9.47 31.73
N PRO A 320 18.54 8.52 32.03
CA PRO A 320 18.24 7.38 31.19
C PRO A 320 17.79 7.72 29.78
N VAL A 321 17.04 8.82 29.60
CA VAL A 321 16.47 9.24 28.32
C VAL A 321 17.02 10.60 27.92
N ARG A 322 17.59 10.70 26.74
CA ARG A 322 18.22 11.92 26.23
C ARG A 322 18.26 11.95 24.70
N PRO A 323 18.38 13.15 24.07
CA PRO A 323 18.57 13.24 22.61
C PRO A 323 19.91 12.63 22.19
N SER A 324 19.95 12.07 21.00
CA SER A 324 21.14 11.55 20.32
C SER A 324 21.26 12.16 18.93
N ASP A 325 22.49 12.51 18.52
CA ASP A 325 22.81 12.94 17.15
C ASP A 325 22.95 11.74 16.18
N ASP A 326 22.98 10.49 16.70
CA ASP A 326 22.88 9.28 15.88
C ASP A 326 21.41 9.05 15.55
N ALA A 327 20.93 9.74 14.50
CA ALA A 327 19.55 9.71 14.02
C ALA A 327 19.42 8.93 12.72
N PHE A 328 18.25 8.34 12.47
CA PHE A 328 17.88 7.73 11.19
C PHE A 328 17.43 8.81 10.18
N ALA A 329 16.61 9.74 10.65
CA ALA A 329 16.11 10.87 9.88
C ALA A 329 16.21 12.16 10.73
N GLY A 330 16.27 13.32 10.08
CA GLY A 330 16.40 14.60 10.78
C GLY A 330 17.74 14.77 11.51
N GLU A 331 17.72 15.40 12.69
CA GLU A 331 18.91 15.73 13.48
C GLU A 331 19.01 14.96 14.81
N LYS A 332 17.90 14.46 15.35
CA LYS A 332 17.82 13.85 16.67
C LYS A 332 17.03 12.55 16.68
N ALA A 333 17.51 11.63 17.49
CA ALA A 333 16.80 10.40 17.88
C ALA A 333 16.63 10.34 19.41
N ALA A 334 15.76 9.49 19.92
CA ALA A 334 15.67 9.21 21.34
C ALA A 334 16.65 8.09 21.72
N LEU A 335 17.59 8.39 22.62
CA LEU A 335 18.46 7.41 23.28
C LEU A 335 17.89 7.04 24.64
N LEU A 336 17.62 5.76 24.83
CA LEU A 336 17.21 5.14 26.08
C LEU A 336 18.35 4.25 26.58
N GLU A 337 18.91 4.55 27.75
CA GLU A 337 20.00 3.78 28.35
C GLU A 337 19.68 3.42 29.80
N SER A 338 19.59 2.11 30.10
CA SER A 338 19.36 1.63 31.47
C SER A 338 20.59 1.91 32.34
N VAL A 339 20.38 2.60 33.45
CA VAL A 339 21.45 3.15 34.30
C VAL A 339 21.56 2.49 35.67
N ASP A 340 22.79 2.36 36.20
CA ASP A 340 23.06 1.82 37.55
C ASP A 340 22.73 2.87 38.62
N THR A 341 21.50 2.87 39.15
CA THR A 341 21.03 3.78 40.19
C THR A 341 21.42 3.35 41.63
N LYS A 342 22.33 2.36 41.73
CA LYS A 342 22.98 1.88 42.94
C LYS A 342 22.12 1.04 43.88
N GLY A 343 20.82 1.05 43.74
CA GLY A 343 19.93 0.37 44.69
C GLY A 343 19.78 1.07 46.02
N GLY A 344 18.79 0.69 46.79
CA GLY A 344 18.58 1.22 48.12
C GLY A 344 17.12 1.50 48.46
N ASN A 345 16.89 2.41 49.39
CA ASN A 345 15.55 2.78 49.85
C ASN A 345 15.45 4.28 50.09
N ILE A 346 14.43 4.91 49.55
CA ILE A 346 14.09 6.30 49.81
C ILE A 346 12.66 6.35 50.39
N LEU A 347 12.51 6.80 51.59
CA LEU A 347 11.21 6.95 52.30
C LEU A 347 10.38 5.65 52.31
N GLY A 348 11.03 4.49 52.41
CA GLY A 348 10.36 3.18 52.42
C GLY A 348 10.13 2.57 51.06
N GLN A 349 10.46 3.25 49.97
CA GLN A 349 10.32 2.74 48.60
C GLN A 349 11.66 2.25 48.06
N THR A 350 11.61 1.15 47.37
CA THR A 350 12.80 0.54 46.74
C THR A 350 13.30 1.42 45.60
N VAL A 351 14.55 1.83 45.64
CA VAL A 351 15.30 2.29 44.46
C VAL A 351 15.95 1.09 43.83
N PRO A 352 15.68 0.76 42.58
CA PRO A 352 16.26 -0.42 41.94
C PRO A 352 17.78 -0.27 41.78
N LYS A 353 18.50 -1.38 41.69
CA LYS A 353 19.92 -1.40 41.29
C LYS A 353 20.10 -0.80 39.91
N VAL A 354 19.22 -1.18 38.98
CA VAL A 354 19.20 -0.66 37.60
C VAL A 354 17.85 -0.01 37.34
N THR A 355 17.86 1.27 36.99
CA THR A 355 16.67 1.94 36.44
C THR A 355 16.63 1.75 34.94
N SER A 356 15.65 1.00 34.46
CA SER A 356 15.38 0.80 33.05
C SER A 356 14.96 2.11 32.38
N ALA A 357 15.56 2.44 31.26
CA ALA A 357 15.16 3.58 30.46
C ALA A 357 13.84 3.32 29.76
N SER A 358 12.89 4.25 29.88
CA SER A 358 11.62 4.19 29.17
C SER A 358 11.12 5.58 28.78
N ILE A 359 10.49 5.66 27.59
CA ILE A 359 9.79 6.83 27.07
C ILE A 359 8.42 6.40 26.52
N PHE A 360 7.38 7.21 26.73
CA PHE A 360 6.03 6.82 26.38
C PHE A 360 5.11 8.03 26.15
N LEU A 361 4.06 7.84 25.39
CA LEU A 361 2.94 8.79 25.30
C LEU A 361 2.12 8.72 26.61
N GLY A 362 1.95 9.86 27.28
CA GLY A 362 1.24 9.95 28.55
C GLY A 362 1.86 10.98 29.49
N SER A 363 1.82 10.70 30.79
CA SER A 363 2.44 11.57 31.82
C SER A 363 3.14 10.75 32.90
N PHE A 364 4.17 11.32 33.51
CA PHE A 364 4.90 10.71 34.62
C PHE A 364 4.67 11.51 35.92
N ASN A 365 4.23 10.82 36.97
CA ASN A 365 4.05 11.41 38.29
C ASN A 365 5.15 10.93 39.24
N ALA A 366 6.26 11.66 39.30
CA ALA A 366 7.40 11.31 40.12
C ALA A 366 7.05 11.19 41.63
N MET A 367 6.12 12.00 42.12
CA MET A 367 5.73 11.95 43.53
C MET A 367 4.98 10.67 43.91
N ALA A 368 4.32 10.02 42.97
CA ALA A 368 3.70 8.71 43.18
C ALA A 368 4.75 7.62 43.48
N ALA A 369 6.01 7.79 43.05
CA ALA A 369 7.10 6.84 43.35
C ALA A 369 7.30 6.64 44.85
N VAL A 370 7.00 7.66 45.66
CA VAL A 370 7.14 7.62 47.12
C VAL A 370 6.10 6.70 47.80
N THR A 371 4.97 6.44 47.13
CA THR A 371 3.86 5.64 47.71
C THR A 371 3.52 4.39 46.89
N SER A 372 3.64 4.48 45.61
CA SER A 372 3.28 3.38 44.67
C SER A 372 4.07 3.52 43.38
N PRO A 373 5.25 2.91 43.25
CA PRO A 373 6.11 3.04 42.05
C PRO A 373 5.39 2.67 40.73
N MET A 374 4.52 1.67 40.75
CA MET A 374 3.76 1.24 39.55
C MET A 374 2.68 2.26 39.11
N ALA A 375 2.33 3.23 39.99
CA ALA A 375 1.39 4.31 39.69
C ALA A 375 2.08 5.59 39.20
N THR A 376 3.40 5.59 39.03
CA THR A 376 4.14 6.75 38.49
C THR A 376 3.84 7.02 37.03
N THR A 377 3.54 5.99 36.24
CA THR A 377 3.27 6.10 34.82
C THR A 377 1.77 6.18 34.56
N ASN A 378 1.33 7.24 33.91
CA ASN A 378 -0.02 7.37 33.38
C ASN A 378 0.07 7.26 31.87
N PHE A 379 -0.17 6.06 31.36
CA PHE A 379 0.00 5.75 29.96
C PHE A 379 -1.15 6.26 29.10
N GLY A 380 -0.83 6.81 27.94
CA GLY A 380 -1.75 7.18 26.88
C GLY A 380 -2.20 8.64 26.93
N ILE A 381 -2.33 9.20 25.74
CA ILE A 381 -2.94 10.49 25.44
C ILE A 381 -4.34 10.26 24.85
N MET A 382 -5.24 11.26 24.94
CA MET A 382 -6.54 11.20 24.25
C MET A 382 -6.31 11.00 22.77
N TYR A 383 -7.08 10.07 22.17
CA TYR A 383 -6.90 9.68 20.78
C TYR A 383 -8.26 9.42 20.11
N ASP A 384 -8.54 10.14 19.04
CA ASP A 384 -9.83 10.14 18.33
C ASP A 384 -9.81 9.37 17.00
N LYS A 385 -8.67 8.71 16.69
CA LYS A 385 -8.48 7.94 15.47
C LYS A 385 -8.40 6.44 15.79
N GLN A 386 -8.60 5.62 14.76
CA GLN A 386 -8.40 4.17 14.85
C GLN A 386 -6.98 3.82 14.39
N PRO A 387 -6.00 3.58 15.31
CA PRO A 387 -4.64 3.23 14.93
C PRO A 387 -4.58 1.81 14.39
N LEU A 388 -3.96 1.63 13.22
CA LEU A 388 -3.74 0.32 12.59
C LEU A 388 -2.40 -0.27 12.98
N LYS A 389 -1.35 0.56 12.94
CA LYS A 389 0.02 0.16 13.26
C LYS A 389 0.87 1.34 13.70
N VAL A 390 1.95 1.03 14.42
CA VAL A 390 3.06 1.96 14.71
C VAL A 390 4.29 1.47 13.99
N THR A 391 4.95 2.35 13.25
CA THR A 391 6.20 2.07 12.54
C THR A 391 7.32 2.98 13.03
N GLY A 392 8.55 2.61 12.77
CA GLY A 392 9.73 3.41 13.09
C GLY A 392 11.01 2.62 12.87
N TYR A 393 12.12 3.19 13.35
CA TYR A 393 13.45 2.58 13.24
C TYR A 393 14.12 2.50 14.60
N TYR A 394 14.89 1.45 14.83
CA TYR A 394 15.59 1.27 16.10
C TYR A 394 16.98 0.68 15.92
N LYS A 395 17.85 0.95 16.91
CA LYS A 395 19.07 0.19 17.21
C LYS A 395 18.97 -0.32 18.63
N TYR A 396 19.56 -1.47 18.92
CA TYR A 396 19.56 -2.02 20.26
C TYR A 396 20.89 -2.71 20.59
N THR A 397 21.40 -2.45 21.80
CA THR A 397 22.54 -3.16 22.37
C THR A 397 22.17 -3.57 23.78
N PRO A 398 22.02 -4.88 24.08
CA PRO A 398 21.77 -5.32 25.45
C PRO A 398 23.00 -5.10 26.34
N GLY A 399 22.74 -4.68 27.57
CA GLY A 399 23.79 -4.58 28.59
C GLY A 399 24.29 -5.96 29.01
N THR A 400 25.49 -6.00 29.57
CA THR A 400 26.17 -7.27 29.92
C THR A 400 25.92 -7.72 31.36
N GLU A 401 25.51 -6.80 32.26
CA GLU A 401 25.28 -7.10 33.68
C GLU A 401 23.78 -6.97 33.98
N PHE A 402 23.08 -8.10 33.98
CA PHE A 402 21.63 -8.16 34.26
C PHE A 402 21.42 -8.35 35.77
N TYR A 403 20.64 -7.46 36.37
CA TYR A 403 20.27 -7.51 37.78
C TYR A 403 18.77 -7.78 37.96
N ASN A 404 18.42 -8.62 38.95
CA ASN A 404 17.03 -8.83 39.34
C ASN A 404 16.51 -7.72 40.30
N ALA A 405 15.24 -7.82 40.65
CA ALA A 405 14.57 -6.84 41.56
C ALA A 405 15.23 -6.70 42.93
N ASN A 406 15.99 -7.70 43.37
CA ASN A 406 16.74 -7.66 44.63
C ASN A 406 18.14 -7.00 44.48
N GLY A 407 18.51 -6.58 43.27
CA GLY A 407 19.84 -6.05 42.95
C GLY A 407 20.93 -7.15 42.87
N GLU A 408 20.54 -8.39 42.63
CA GLU A 408 21.46 -9.53 42.48
C GLU A 408 21.78 -9.73 41.00
N LEU A 409 23.08 -9.88 40.66
CA LEU A 409 23.56 -10.15 39.32
C LEU A 409 23.07 -11.55 38.86
N GLN A 410 22.50 -11.62 37.66
CA GLN A 410 22.02 -12.86 37.05
C GLN A 410 22.96 -13.24 35.90
N GLU A 411 23.82 -14.20 36.11
CA GLU A 411 24.77 -14.67 35.10
C GLU A 411 24.05 -15.36 33.93
N GLY A 412 24.49 -15.06 32.69
CA GLY A 412 23.97 -15.70 31.49
C GLY A 412 22.59 -15.20 31.03
N VAL A 413 22.03 -14.20 31.67
CA VAL A 413 20.78 -13.55 31.25
C VAL A 413 21.09 -12.40 30.31
N THR A 414 20.51 -12.41 29.11
CA THR A 414 20.56 -11.31 28.14
C THR A 414 19.31 -10.45 28.29
N ASP A 415 19.50 -9.15 28.40
CA ASP A 415 18.39 -8.18 28.46
C ASP A 415 17.70 -8.06 27.09
N LYS A 416 16.47 -7.55 27.10
CA LYS A 416 15.62 -7.37 25.91
C LYS A 416 15.05 -5.97 25.90
N CYS A 417 15.05 -5.30 24.75
CA CYS A 417 14.22 -4.13 24.57
C CYS A 417 12.72 -4.52 24.42
N ALA A 418 11.85 -3.57 24.73
CA ALA A 418 10.42 -3.69 24.48
C ALA A 418 9.87 -2.45 23.80
N MET A 419 8.98 -2.67 22.83
CA MET A 419 8.21 -1.65 22.14
C MET A 419 6.76 -2.08 22.13
N SER A 420 5.84 -1.21 22.48
CA SER A 420 4.42 -1.55 22.49
C SER A 420 3.53 -0.38 22.15
N ALA A 421 2.35 -0.70 21.64
CA ALA A 421 1.25 0.23 21.38
C ALA A 421 -0.03 -0.33 21.98
N VAL A 422 -0.79 0.50 22.71
CA VAL A 422 -2.03 0.07 23.39
C VAL A 422 -3.10 1.13 23.21
N LEU A 423 -4.23 0.74 22.61
CA LEU A 423 -5.45 1.55 22.57
C LEU A 423 -6.42 1.02 23.60
N TYR A 424 -6.95 1.88 24.47
CA TYR A 424 -7.91 1.48 25.49
C TYR A 424 -9.03 2.50 25.66
N GLU A 425 -10.24 2.02 26.00
CA GLU A 425 -11.43 2.83 26.23
C GLU A 425 -11.38 3.52 27.60
N VAL A 426 -11.82 4.78 27.66
CA VAL A 426 -11.92 5.57 28.89
C VAL A 426 -13.28 6.25 29.00
N SER A 427 -13.73 6.46 30.24
CA SER A 427 -14.96 7.19 30.53
C SER A 427 -14.74 8.70 30.66
N SER A 428 -13.52 9.12 31.06
CA SER A 428 -13.11 10.52 31.19
C SER A 428 -11.64 10.69 30.79
N GLU A 429 -11.21 11.93 30.60
CA GLU A 429 -9.82 12.29 30.29
C GLU A 429 -8.84 11.99 31.43
N ASP A 430 -9.33 12.00 32.68
CA ASP A 430 -8.52 11.73 33.88
C ASP A 430 -8.28 10.22 34.06
N GLU A 431 -9.10 9.38 33.44
CA GLU A 431 -8.95 7.94 33.52
C GLU A 431 -7.72 7.48 32.77
N THR A 432 -6.86 6.66 33.43
CA THR A 432 -5.61 6.19 32.81
C THR A 432 -5.25 4.78 33.25
N LEU A 433 -4.53 4.06 32.42
CA LEU A 433 -3.85 2.82 32.79
C LEU A 433 -2.41 3.14 33.19
N ASN A 434 -1.85 2.31 34.08
CA ASN A 434 -0.50 2.49 34.63
C ASN A 434 0.36 1.22 34.51
N GLY A 435 1.54 1.20 35.10
CA GLY A 435 2.48 0.09 35.00
C GLY A 435 1.93 -1.27 35.48
N SER A 436 0.89 -1.29 36.31
CA SER A 436 0.30 -2.53 36.81
C SER A 436 -0.73 -3.16 35.86
N ASN A 437 -1.34 -2.38 34.97
CA ASN A 437 -2.51 -2.83 34.20
C ASN A 437 -2.51 -2.50 32.70
N ILE A 438 -1.49 -1.78 32.18
CA ILE A 438 -1.44 -1.35 30.77
C ILE A 438 -1.51 -2.53 29.77
N TYR A 439 -1.13 -3.72 30.15
CA TYR A 439 -1.18 -4.91 29.27
C TYR A 439 -2.29 -5.90 29.62
N THR A 440 -2.98 -5.73 30.73
CA THR A 440 -3.93 -6.73 31.29
C THR A 440 -5.34 -6.21 31.53
N SER A 441 -5.55 -4.89 31.46
CA SER A 441 -6.87 -4.29 31.69
C SER A 441 -7.90 -4.78 30.67
N ASP A 442 -9.13 -4.97 31.15
CA ASP A 442 -10.31 -5.27 30.31
C ASP A 442 -10.75 -4.08 29.43
N LYS A 443 -10.22 -2.88 29.69
CA LYS A 443 -10.45 -1.67 28.88
C LYS A 443 -9.67 -1.65 27.56
N ILE A 444 -8.67 -2.53 27.41
CA ILE A 444 -7.86 -2.60 26.21
C ILE A 444 -8.75 -3.00 25.00
N VAL A 445 -8.64 -2.20 23.94
CA VAL A 445 -9.34 -2.40 22.68
C VAL A 445 -8.43 -3.04 21.63
N ALA A 446 -7.20 -2.52 21.52
CA ALA A 446 -6.18 -3.08 20.65
C ALA A 446 -4.80 -2.94 21.29
N LYS A 447 -3.91 -3.87 20.97
CA LYS A 447 -2.51 -3.80 21.41
C LYS A 447 -1.57 -4.50 20.42
N ALA A 448 -0.30 -4.04 20.46
CA ALA A 448 0.82 -4.71 19.83
C ALA A 448 2.02 -4.68 20.80
N VAL A 449 2.81 -5.74 20.85
CA VAL A 449 4.02 -5.82 21.67
C VAL A 449 5.12 -6.50 20.88
N PHE A 450 6.30 -5.87 20.90
CA PHE A 450 7.53 -6.41 20.31
C PHE A 450 8.62 -6.44 21.37
N THR A 451 9.41 -7.50 21.43
CA THR A 451 10.59 -7.62 22.28
C THR A 451 11.73 -8.24 21.50
N SER A 452 12.98 -7.80 21.79
CA SER A 452 14.17 -8.38 21.16
C SER A 452 15.37 -8.36 22.09
N ASP A 453 16.10 -9.47 22.15
CA ASP A 453 17.40 -9.61 22.81
C ASP A 453 18.57 -9.48 21.83
N LYS A 454 18.28 -9.25 20.55
CA LYS A 454 19.29 -9.18 19.49
C LYS A 454 19.96 -7.82 19.47
N SER A 455 21.30 -7.79 19.44
CA SER A 455 22.04 -6.58 19.13
C SER A 455 21.80 -6.17 17.67
N VAL A 456 21.48 -4.90 17.45
CA VAL A 456 21.21 -4.31 16.14
C VAL A 456 21.96 -2.99 16.06
N ASP A 457 23.07 -2.96 15.30
CA ASP A 457 23.99 -1.82 15.22
C ASP A 457 23.60 -0.82 14.13
N THR A 458 22.73 -1.20 13.20
CA THR A 458 22.19 -0.33 12.15
C THR A 458 20.70 -0.11 12.36
N TYR A 459 20.20 1.08 12.02
CA TYR A 459 18.77 1.34 12.10
C TYR A 459 17.98 0.31 11.32
N THR A 460 17.15 -0.43 12.04
CA THR A 460 16.31 -1.51 11.53
C THR A 460 14.84 -1.10 11.68
N PRO A 461 14.01 -1.26 10.66
CA PRO A 461 12.61 -0.93 10.78
C PRO A 461 11.90 -1.86 11.75
N PHE A 462 10.93 -1.32 12.51
CA PHE A 462 9.97 -2.10 13.28
C PHE A 462 8.54 -1.75 12.86
N GLU A 463 7.64 -2.70 13.04
CA GLU A 463 6.21 -2.53 12.81
C GLU A 463 5.44 -3.20 13.94
N LEU A 464 4.60 -2.43 14.62
CA LEU A 464 3.69 -2.87 15.66
C LEU A 464 2.27 -2.87 15.10
N ASN A 465 1.82 -3.98 14.54
CA ASN A 465 0.47 -4.14 14.02
C ASN A 465 -0.50 -4.33 15.19
N LEU A 466 -1.46 -3.42 15.37
CA LEU A 466 -2.42 -3.47 16.46
C LEU A 466 -3.45 -4.59 16.24
N GLU A 467 -3.49 -5.53 17.17
CA GLU A 467 -4.49 -6.60 17.21
C GLU A 467 -5.70 -6.13 18.01
N TYR A 468 -6.85 -6.01 17.35
CA TYR A 468 -8.10 -5.55 17.93
C TYR A 468 -8.85 -6.70 18.62
N ALA A 469 -8.89 -6.70 19.95
CA ALA A 469 -9.71 -7.61 20.75
C ALA A 469 -11.19 -7.18 20.81
N LYS A 470 -11.47 -5.89 20.55
CA LYS A 470 -12.79 -5.28 20.53
C LYS A 470 -12.91 -4.39 19.29
N ALA A 471 -14.13 -4.27 18.75
CA ALA A 471 -14.39 -3.34 17.66
C ALA A 471 -14.16 -1.89 18.14
N TYR A 472 -13.53 -1.07 17.28
CA TYR A 472 -13.44 0.36 17.48
C TYR A 472 -14.81 1.00 17.23
N ASP A 473 -15.19 1.97 18.09
CA ASP A 473 -16.44 2.71 18.00
C ASP A 473 -16.13 4.21 18.16
N SER A 474 -16.23 4.98 17.09
CA SER A 474 -15.91 6.40 17.05
C SER A 474 -16.77 7.27 17.98
N SER A 475 -17.84 6.75 18.56
CA SER A 475 -18.68 7.44 19.55
C SER A 475 -18.10 7.38 20.97
N LYS A 476 -17.08 6.53 21.20
CA LYS A 476 -16.43 6.34 22.49
C LYS A 476 -15.15 7.17 22.62
N LYS A 477 -14.68 7.32 23.85
CA LYS A 477 -13.40 7.98 24.14
C LYS A 477 -12.31 6.94 24.32
N TYR A 478 -11.12 7.24 23.79
CA TYR A 478 -9.97 6.37 23.87
C TYR A 478 -8.73 7.14 24.31
N LYS A 479 -7.81 6.40 24.93
CA LYS A 479 -6.41 6.81 25.03
C LYS A 479 -5.52 5.83 24.26
N PHE A 480 -4.46 6.39 23.69
CA PHE A 480 -3.45 5.64 22.96
C PHE A 480 -2.08 5.83 23.58
N ALA A 481 -1.44 4.75 23.95
CA ALA A 481 -0.09 4.69 24.48
C ALA A 481 0.86 4.04 23.48
N ILE A 482 2.01 4.67 23.27
CA ILE A 482 3.19 4.06 22.67
C ILE A 482 4.24 4.03 23.77
N ILE A 483 4.90 2.89 23.97
CA ILE A 483 5.85 2.70 25.08
C ILE A 483 7.11 2.04 24.49
N PHE A 484 8.26 2.68 24.71
CA PHE A 484 9.57 2.14 24.40
C PHE A 484 10.37 1.95 25.68
N SER A 485 11.04 0.81 25.83
CA SER A 485 11.88 0.50 26.98
C SER A 485 13.16 -0.21 26.56
N ALA A 486 14.29 0.20 27.12
CA ALA A 486 15.59 -0.45 26.89
C ALA A 486 15.68 -1.82 27.59
N SER A 487 14.81 -2.08 28.61
CA SER A 487 14.73 -3.35 29.33
C SER A 487 13.27 -3.75 29.49
N ALA A 488 12.87 -4.89 28.88
CA ALA A 488 11.48 -5.35 28.84
C ALA A 488 10.85 -5.57 30.21
N ASP A 489 11.64 -6.11 31.15
CA ASP A 489 11.21 -6.42 32.52
C ASP A 489 11.53 -5.32 33.51
N GLY A 490 11.87 -4.11 33.01
CA GLY A 490 12.27 -2.94 33.81
C GLY A 490 11.22 -2.48 34.80
N ALA A 491 9.92 -2.61 34.48
CA ALA A 491 8.82 -2.31 35.38
C ALA A 491 8.83 -3.19 36.65
N SER A 492 9.41 -4.37 36.56
CA SER A 492 9.61 -5.31 37.68
C SER A 492 11.03 -5.21 38.28
N TYR A 493 11.75 -4.14 37.95
CA TYR A 493 13.14 -3.89 38.42
C TYR A 493 14.15 -4.94 37.94
N ASN A 494 13.90 -5.64 36.82
CA ASN A 494 14.82 -6.54 36.20
C ASN A 494 15.38 -5.88 34.94
N ALA A 495 16.68 -5.63 34.90
CA ALA A 495 17.31 -4.90 33.79
C ALA A 495 18.84 -5.10 33.78
N ALA A 496 19.45 -4.89 32.63
CA ALA A 496 20.91 -4.83 32.53
C ALA A 496 21.42 -3.39 32.48
N VAL A 497 22.52 -3.12 33.20
CA VAL A 497 23.23 -1.85 33.13
C VAL A 497 23.74 -1.64 31.71
N GLY A 498 23.47 -0.46 31.13
CA GLY A 498 23.96 -0.09 29.82
C GLY A 498 23.19 -0.70 28.65
N SER A 499 22.03 -1.35 28.87
CA SER A 499 21.13 -1.67 27.77
C SER A 499 20.71 -0.38 27.06
N LYS A 500 20.98 -0.28 25.75
CA LYS A 500 20.75 0.91 24.92
C LYS A 500 19.76 0.63 23.82
N LEU A 501 18.74 1.48 23.75
CA LEU A 501 17.75 1.50 22.67
C LEU A 501 17.74 2.91 22.06
N LEU A 502 18.04 3.00 20.78
CA LEU A 502 17.82 4.20 19.96
C LEU A 502 16.52 4.02 19.18
N ILE A 503 15.66 5.01 19.21
CA ILE A 503 14.38 5.04 18.50
C ILE A 503 14.28 6.31 17.69
N ASP A 504 13.84 6.18 16.44
CA ASP A 504 13.68 7.33 15.55
C ASP A 504 12.58 7.13 14.51
N ASN A 505 12.12 8.23 13.90
CA ASN A 505 11.15 8.30 12.82
C ASN A 505 9.88 7.46 13.10
N VAL A 506 9.34 7.63 14.31
CA VAL A 506 8.13 6.92 14.73
C VAL A 506 6.89 7.53 14.08
N SER A 507 6.00 6.69 13.60
CA SER A 507 4.75 7.11 12.97
C SER A 507 3.60 6.17 13.35
N VAL A 508 2.40 6.73 13.47
CA VAL A 508 1.15 5.98 13.65
C VAL A 508 0.34 6.04 12.37
N VAL A 509 0.07 4.90 11.79
CA VAL A 509 -0.85 4.77 10.66
C VAL A 509 -2.25 4.51 11.19
N ASN A 510 -3.18 5.39 10.86
CA ASN A 510 -4.57 5.30 11.28
C ASN A 510 -5.47 4.89 10.12
N GLN A 511 -6.58 4.25 10.41
CA GLN A 511 -7.64 4.01 9.44
C GLN A 511 -8.25 5.35 8.99
N ASN A 512 -8.55 5.44 7.68
CA ASN A 512 -9.20 6.61 7.06
C ASN A 512 -10.66 6.73 7.48
#